data_064e42af12782ecdeff3953ec1c540af
#
_entry.id   064e42af12782ecdeff3953ec1c540af
#
_cell.length_a   1.000
_cell.length_b   1.000
_cell.length_c   1.000
_cell.angle_alpha   90.00
_cell.angle_beta   90.00
_cell.angle_gamma   90.00
#
_symmetry.space_group_name_H-M   'P 1'
#
loop_
_entity.id
_entity.type
_entity.pdbx_description
1 polymer ?
#
loop_
_entity_poly.entity_id
_entity_poly.type
_entity_poly.pdbx_seq_one_letter_code
_entity_poly.pdbx_strand_id
1 'polypeptide(L)'
;MHDLRPFIRSVETIVQRHALENPGEYTRWLTQNESGNRDLGSTPYGCANAANILYTIDALPDAPHERQAMIQVLQRFQDAETGLFTSPGNYETHTTAFVSGALKLLNAKPLYTAKALRKYESKAALYQFMDDIDWAKNPWLGSHLGAGLYASMLLTGTSTDAWEDLYFSWLDTNADPETGLWKRGFLHGAPRFHYLAATFHYVFNYEHAKRALPYPKELLDTCIQAYREGACIDFAKEVGWPDIDFAYLLARVQRRAGTRFDETQTILREIADGLISQLLRMDTMASETLNDLNTLFAIVCALAVLQDALPGYIRTSKPLKLVLDLRPFL
;
A
#
# COMPACT_ATOMS: atom_id res chain seq x y z
N MET A 1 18.23 -8.10 -17.15
CA MET A 1 18.38 -6.74 -16.56
C MET A 1 17.57 -5.76 -17.36
N HIS A 2 16.63 -5.08 -16.73
CA HIS A 2 15.75 -4.09 -17.36
C HIS A 2 16.20 -2.67 -17.04
N ASP A 3 16.31 -1.81 -18.06
CA ASP A 3 16.64 -0.39 -17.88
C ASP A 3 15.35 0.45 -17.82
N LEU A 4 14.96 0.85 -16.61
CA LEU A 4 13.77 1.66 -16.34
C LEU A 4 14.05 3.15 -16.13
N ARG A 5 15.27 3.63 -16.40
CA ARG A 5 15.59 5.06 -16.29
C ARG A 5 14.67 5.95 -17.16
N PRO A 6 14.32 5.57 -18.40
CA PRO A 6 13.35 6.35 -19.19
C PRO A 6 11.96 6.38 -18.55
N PHE A 7 11.47 5.22 -18.06
CA PHE A 7 10.16 5.14 -17.42
C PHE A 7 10.09 6.00 -16.16
N ILE A 8 11.09 5.94 -15.29
CA ILE A 8 11.12 6.77 -14.05
C ILE A 8 11.11 8.27 -14.37
N ARG A 9 11.80 8.71 -15.42
CA ARG A 9 11.69 10.13 -15.89
C ARG A 9 10.28 10.47 -16.35
N SER A 10 9.60 9.55 -17.02
CA SER A 10 8.20 9.76 -17.42
C SER A 10 7.27 9.82 -16.20
N VAL A 11 7.52 9.03 -15.15
CA VAL A 11 6.75 9.08 -13.89
C VAL A 11 6.82 10.47 -13.26
N GLU A 12 8.00 11.09 -13.19
CA GLU A 12 8.15 12.45 -12.67
C GLU A 12 7.34 13.46 -13.51
N THR A 13 7.42 13.36 -14.84
CA THR A 13 6.62 14.19 -15.75
C THR A 13 5.12 13.99 -15.57
N ILE A 14 4.67 12.75 -15.38
CA ILE A 14 3.26 12.45 -15.12
C ILE A 14 2.81 13.14 -13.83
N VAL A 15 3.55 12.99 -12.72
CA VAL A 15 3.20 13.63 -11.46
C VAL A 15 3.11 15.15 -11.60
N GLN A 16 4.03 15.77 -12.33
CA GLN A 16 4.00 17.23 -12.60
C GLN A 16 2.74 17.67 -13.35
N ARG A 17 2.21 16.86 -14.29
CA ARG A 17 0.94 17.16 -14.99
C ARG A 17 -0.28 17.16 -14.08
N HIS A 18 -0.21 16.45 -12.95
CA HIS A 18 -1.27 16.43 -11.94
C HIS A 18 -1.19 17.58 -10.93
N ALA A 19 -0.11 18.38 -10.96
CA ALA A 19 0.01 19.54 -10.12
C ALA A 19 -1.07 20.58 -10.49
N LEU A 20 -1.70 21.16 -9.49
CA LEU A 20 -2.66 22.25 -9.63
C LEU A 20 -1.97 23.62 -9.47
N GLU A 21 -2.74 24.66 -9.61
CA GLU A 21 -2.22 26.06 -9.57
C GLU A 21 -1.54 26.41 -8.24
N ASN A 22 -2.12 25.92 -7.12
CA ASN A 22 -1.53 26.18 -5.81
C ASN A 22 -0.41 25.16 -5.49
N PRO A 23 0.74 25.62 -4.96
CA PRO A 23 1.85 24.73 -4.62
C PRO A 23 1.45 23.62 -3.63
N GLY A 24 1.85 22.39 -3.94
CA GLY A 24 1.58 21.20 -3.12
C GLY A 24 0.22 20.57 -3.35
N GLU A 25 -0.63 21.14 -4.18
CA GLU A 25 -1.91 20.57 -4.58
C GLU A 25 -1.78 19.71 -5.82
N TYR A 26 -2.42 18.53 -5.78
CA TYR A 26 -2.44 17.58 -6.89
C TYR A 26 -3.83 16.97 -7.05
N THR A 27 -4.26 16.84 -8.32
CA THR A 27 -5.41 16.02 -8.65
C THR A 27 -5.03 14.56 -8.79
N ARG A 28 -5.97 13.64 -8.55
CA ARG A 28 -5.73 12.21 -8.78
C ARG A 28 -5.81 11.86 -10.26
N TRP A 29 -6.73 12.46 -11.02
CA TRP A 29 -6.99 12.19 -12.45
C TRP A 29 -6.84 13.45 -13.28
N LEU A 30 -6.35 13.32 -14.51
CA LEU A 30 -6.22 14.44 -15.44
C LEU A 30 -7.52 14.77 -16.17
N THR A 31 -8.39 13.79 -16.36
CA THR A 31 -9.63 13.92 -17.14
C THR A 31 -10.77 13.20 -16.46
N GLN A 32 -12.01 13.64 -16.79
CA GLN A 32 -13.21 12.94 -16.40
C GLN A 32 -13.29 11.56 -17.07
N ASN A 33 -13.96 10.62 -16.38
CA ASN A 33 -14.41 9.38 -16.98
C ASN A 33 -15.81 9.56 -17.62
N GLU A 34 -16.30 8.52 -18.28
CA GLU A 34 -17.62 8.53 -18.92
C GLU A 34 -18.77 8.87 -17.95
N SER A 35 -18.64 8.48 -16.67
CA SER A 35 -19.65 8.75 -15.64
C SER A 35 -19.58 10.16 -15.05
N GLY A 36 -18.54 10.96 -15.35
CA GLY A 36 -18.36 12.32 -14.87
C GLY A 36 -18.19 12.44 -13.34
N ASN A 37 -17.73 11.38 -12.67
CA ASN A 37 -17.67 11.30 -11.20
C ASN A 37 -16.25 11.42 -10.62
N ARG A 38 -15.23 11.70 -11.43
CA ARG A 38 -13.87 11.97 -10.96
C ARG A 38 -13.77 13.38 -10.40
N ASP A 39 -13.22 13.52 -9.21
CA ASP A 39 -12.84 14.84 -8.66
C ASP A 39 -11.50 15.25 -9.25
N LEU A 40 -11.52 16.28 -10.11
CA LEU A 40 -10.32 16.83 -10.77
C LEU A 40 -9.64 17.93 -9.94
N GLY A 41 -10.15 18.21 -8.74
CA GLY A 41 -9.57 19.17 -7.81
C GLY A 41 -8.48 18.57 -6.91
N SER A 42 -8.10 19.37 -5.92
CA SER A 42 -7.19 18.95 -4.85
C SER A 42 -7.89 17.97 -3.91
N THR A 43 -7.40 16.74 -3.85
CA THR A 43 -7.99 15.67 -3.04
C THR A 43 -6.95 15.03 -2.12
N PRO A 44 -7.37 14.42 -0.98
CA PRO A 44 -6.45 13.68 -0.10
C PRO A 44 -5.63 12.64 -0.85
N TYR A 45 -6.26 11.89 -1.78
CA TYR A 45 -5.56 10.87 -2.56
C TYR A 45 -4.66 11.45 -3.64
N GLY A 46 -5.07 12.52 -4.35
CA GLY A 46 -4.22 13.17 -5.34
C GLY A 46 -2.91 13.65 -4.72
N CYS A 47 -3.01 14.42 -3.62
CA CYS A 47 -1.85 14.98 -2.93
C CYS A 47 -0.99 13.91 -2.25
N ALA A 48 -1.61 12.91 -1.59
CA ALA A 48 -0.86 11.83 -0.94
C ALA A 48 -0.15 10.93 -1.95
N ASN A 49 -0.80 10.57 -3.07
CA ASN A 49 -0.17 9.79 -4.13
C ASN A 49 1.03 10.51 -4.75
N ALA A 50 0.90 11.81 -5.04
CA ALA A 50 2.02 12.60 -5.54
C ALA A 50 3.23 12.56 -4.58
N ALA A 51 3.01 12.78 -3.27
CA ALA A 51 4.05 12.69 -2.27
C ALA A 51 4.68 11.29 -2.19
N ASN A 52 3.85 10.25 -2.22
CA ASN A 52 4.28 8.85 -2.17
C ASN A 52 5.11 8.45 -3.39
N ILE A 53 4.67 8.82 -4.60
CA ILE A 53 5.40 8.54 -5.86
C ILE A 53 6.73 9.28 -5.85
N LEU A 54 6.73 10.59 -5.58
CA LEU A 54 7.95 11.39 -5.54
C LEU A 54 8.95 10.88 -4.50
N TYR A 55 8.46 10.43 -3.33
CA TYR A 55 9.33 9.77 -2.35
C TYR A 55 9.94 8.48 -2.91
N THR A 56 9.11 7.62 -3.52
CA THR A 56 9.54 6.31 -4.03
C THR A 56 10.63 6.46 -5.11
N ILE A 57 10.49 7.42 -6.02
CA ILE A 57 11.48 7.68 -7.09
C ILE A 57 12.63 8.61 -6.69
N ASP A 58 12.73 8.98 -5.41
CA ASP A 58 13.71 9.92 -4.86
C ASP A 58 13.72 11.29 -5.56
N ALA A 59 12.51 11.84 -5.77
CA ALA A 59 12.27 13.13 -6.45
C ALA A 59 11.39 14.09 -5.63
N LEU A 60 11.32 13.93 -4.30
CA LEU A 60 10.68 14.93 -3.44
C LEU A 60 11.38 16.29 -3.60
N PRO A 61 10.65 17.41 -3.57
CA PRO A 61 11.24 18.73 -3.69
C PRO A 61 12.40 18.96 -2.70
N ASP A 62 13.51 19.46 -3.18
CA ASP A 62 14.65 19.83 -2.33
C ASP A 62 14.39 21.14 -1.58
N ALA A 63 13.65 22.07 -2.18
CA ALA A 63 13.31 23.35 -1.60
C ALA A 63 12.39 23.20 -0.37
N PRO A 64 12.79 23.68 0.81
CA PRO A 64 11.99 23.50 2.04
C PRO A 64 10.58 24.09 1.94
N HIS A 65 10.39 25.19 1.22
CA HIS A 65 9.08 25.83 1.06
C HIS A 65 8.10 24.99 0.21
N GLU A 66 8.61 24.31 -0.83
CA GLU A 66 7.78 23.43 -1.66
C GLU A 66 7.35 22.18 -0.87
N ARG A 67 8.28 21.59 -0.12
CA ARG A 67 7.95 20.46 0.78
C ARG A 67 6.95 20.88 1.86
N GLN A 68 7.13 22.09 2.43
CA GLN A 68 6.19 22.62 3.41
C GLN A 68 4.80 22.87 2.82
N ALA A 69 4.70 23.30 1.56
CA ALA A 69 3.42 23.44 0.87
C ALA A 69 2.68 22.08 0.78
N MET A 70 3.38 21.00 0.37
CA MET A 70 2.76 19.65 0.35
C MET A 70 2.27 19.22 1.74
N ILE A 71 3.06 19.48 2.79
CA ILE A 71 2.68 19.17 4.18
C ILE A 71 1.40 19.91 4.57
N GLN A 72 1.34 21.21 4.34
CA GLN A 72 0.20 22.06 4.69
C GLN A 72 -1.08 21.63 3.96
N VAL A 73 -0.95 21.29 2.67
CA VAL A 73 -2.09 20.80 1.87
C VAL A 73 -2.61 19.48 2.43
N LEU A 74 -1.73 18.51 2.73
CA LEU A 74 -2.14 17.24 3.32
C LEU A 74 -2.80 17.45 4.70
N GLN A 75 -2.22 18.28 5.55
CA GLN A 75 -2.74 18.58 6.88
C GLN A 75 -4.12 19.27 6.85
N ARG A 76 -4.38 20.09 5.84
CA ARG A 76 -5.68 20.80 5.65
C ARG A 76 -6.86 19.85 5.49
N PHE A 77 -6.64 18.64 4.96
CA PHE A 77 -7.70 17.65 4.79
C PHE A 77 -8.12 16.96 6.09
N GLN A 78 -7.39 17.18 7.20
CA GLN A 78 -7.72 16.55 8.47
C GLN A 78 -8.86 17.29 9.16
N ASP A 79 -9.92 16.57 9.52
CA ASP A 79 -11.01 17.09 10.33
C ASP A 79 -10.58 17.30 11.78
N ALA A 80 -10.79 18.49 12.34
CA ALA A 80 -10.30 18.86 13.67
C ALA A 80 -11.11 18.22 14.83
N GLU A 81 -12.36 17.84 14.57
CA GLU A 81 -13.23 17.26 15.60
C GLU A 81 -12.97 15.77 15.74
N THR A 82 -12.94 15.05 14.64
CA THR A 82 -12.72 13.60 14.60
C THR A 82 -11.26 13.21 14.61
N GLY A 83 -10.39 14.05 14.05
CA GLY A 83 -8.98 13.78 13.80
C GLY A 83 -8.75 12.85 12.60
N LEU A 84 -9.78 12.61 11.76
CA LEU A 84 -9.70 11.72 10.61
C LEU A 84 -9.47 12.49 9.30
N PHE A 85 -8.97 11.77 8.31
CA PHE A 85 -9.02 12.16 6.92
C PHE A 85 -10.11 11.34 6.22
N THR A 86 -10.90 11.99 5.37
CA THR A 86 -12.00 11.35 4.66
C THR A 86 -11.88 11.57 3.16
N SER A 87 -12.38 10.62 2.39
CA SER A 87 -12.49 10.73 0.93
C SER A 87 -13.69 9.90 0.46
N PRO A 88 -14.52 10.41 -0.45
CA PRO A 88 -15.67 9.67 -0.95
C PRO A 88 -15.27 8.29 -1.49
N GLY A 89 -16.06 7.26 -1.16
CA GLY A 89 -15.84 5.89 -1.64
C GLY A 89 -14.73 5.10 -0.94
N ASN A 90 -14.05 5.68 0.07
CA ASN A 90 -13.02 5.00 0.84
C ASN A 90 -13.37 4.95 2.33
N TYR A 91 -12.89 3.92 3.02
CA TYR A 91 -13.01 3.85 4.48
C TYR A 91 -12.19 4.96 5.15
N GLU A 92 -12.72 5.52 6.23
CA GLU A 92 -12.05 6.57 7.00
C GLU A 92 -10.71 6.09 7.58
N THR A 93 -10.64 4.84 8.04
CA THR A 93 -9.38 4.24 8.53
C THR A 93 -8.36 4.12 7.40
N HIS A 94 -8.77 3.74 6.20
CA HIS A 94 -7.89 3.67 5.02
C HIS A 94 -7.37 5.06 4.65
N THR A 95 -8.27 6.04 4.48
CA THR A 95 -7.87 7.40 4.08
C THR A 95 -6.96 8.03 5.13
N THR A 96 -7.28 7.86 6.42
CA THR A 96 -6.47 8.40 7.52
C THR A 96 -5.07 7.77 7.54
N ALA A 97 -4.96 6.45 7.40
CA ALA A 97 -3.68 5.75 7.32
C ALA A 97 -2.86 6.20 6.11
N PHE A 98 -3.50 6.31 4.95
CA PHE A 98 -2.86 6.66 3.69
C PHE A 98 -2.27 8.07 3.69
N VAL A 99 -3.05 9.08 4.09
CA VAL A 99 -2.61 10.49 4.15
C VAL A 99 -1.59 10.70 5.27
N SER A 100 -1.81 10.10 6.44
CA SER A 100 -0.84 10.17 7.55
C SER A 100 0.49 9.50 7.18
N GLY A 101 0.42 8.42 6.38
CA GLY A 101 1.60 7.78 5.81
C GLY A 101 2.38 8.70 4.86
N ALA A 102 1.69 9.45 3.99
CA ALA A 102 2.33 10.43 3.12
C ALA A 102 2.99 11.57 3.92
N LEU A 103 2.33 12.08 4.97
CA LEU A 103 2.94 13.04 5.89
C LEU A 103 4.22 12.48 6.55
N LYS A 104 4.22 11.21 6.95
CA LYS A 104 5.41 10.55 7.52
C LYS A 104 6.60 10.55 6.56
N LEU A 105 6.39 10.33 5.27
CA LEU A 105 7.44 10.39 4.24
C LEU A 105 8.01 11.81 4.05
N LEU A 106 7.22 12.84 4.35
CA LEU A 106 7.62 14.25 4.34
C LEU A 106 8.26 14.70 5.68
N ASN A 107 8.50 13.78 6.62
CA ASN A 107 8.93 14.05 8.00
C ASN A 107 7.96 14.94 8.79
N ALA A 108 6.67 14.84 8.50
CA ALA A 108 5.60 15.57 9.16
C ALA A 108 4.61 14.62 9.87
N LYS A 109 3.68 15.19 10.60
CA LYS A 109 2.62 14.48 11.33
C LYS A 109 1.27 15.11 11.04
N PRO A 110 0.17 14.35 11.20
CA PRO A 110 -1.17 14.92 11.32
C PRO A 110 -1.24 15.99 12.42
N LEU A 111 -2.14 16.97 12.25
CA LEU A 111 -2.33 18.05 13.25
C LEU A 111 -3.04 17.56 14.51
N TYR A 112 -3.94 16.58 14.36
CA TYR A 112 -4.80 16.08 15.42
C TYR A 112 -4.66 14.56 15.56
N THR A 113 -4.82 14.08 16.81
CA THR A 113 -5.01 12.65 17.09
C THR A 113 -6.36 12.18 16.53
N ALA A 114 -6.47 10.91 16.13
CA ALA A 114 -7.71 10.33 15.60
C ALA A 114 -8.71 10.05 16.74
N LYS A 115 -9.32 11.10 17.29
CA LYS A 115 -10.25 11.03 18.44
C LYS A 115 -11.40 10.05 18.19
N ALA A 116 -11.94 10.02 16.96
CA ALA A 116 -13.04 9.15 16.58
C ALA A 116 -12.68 7.65 16.66
N LEU A 117 -11.38 7.30 16.61
CA LEU A 117 -10.92 5.91 16.72
C LEU A 117 -10.72 5.45 18.16
N ARG A 118 -10.80 6.35 19.16
CA ARG A 118 -10.70 5.98 20.58
C ARG A 118 -11.76 4.99 21.04
N LYS A 119 -12.88 4.93 20.35
CA LYS A 119 -13.92 3.90 20.57
C LYS A 119 -13.39 2.46 20.47
N TYR A 120 -12.24 2.26 19.82
CA TYR A 120 -11.57 0.97 19.66
C TYR A 120 -10.37 0.76 20.61
N GLU A 121 -10.21 1.62 21.65
CA GLU A 121 -9.11 1.51 22.62
C GLU A 121 -9.26 0.29 23.54
N SER A 122 -10.49 -0.13 23.87
CA SER A 122 -10.70 -1.30 24.72
C SER A 122 -10.52 -2.61 23.95
N LYS A 123 -10.02 -3.66 24.64
CA LYS A 123 -9.91 -5.00 24.06
C LYS A 123 -11.22 -5.49 23.42
N ALA A 124 -12.34 -5.32 24.14
CA ALA A 124 -13.65 -5.78 23.66
C ALA A 124 -14.06 -5.08 22.36
N ALA A 125 -13.93 -3.75 22.31
CA ALA A 125 -14.31 -2.97 21.12
C ALA A 125 -13.38 -3.25 19.93
N LEU A 126 -12.08 -3.37 20.16
CA LEU A 126 -11.11 -3.74 19.12
C LEU A 126 -11.41 -5.12 18.56
N TYR A 127 -11.59 -6.13 19.42
CA TYR A 127 -11.81 -7.50 19.00
C TYR A 127 -13.14 -7.63 18.25
N GLN A 128 -14.21 -7.00 18.73
CA GLN A 128 -15.49 -6.95 18.04
C GLN A 128 -15.34 -6.33 16.65
N PHE A 129 -14.64 -5.18 16.53
CA PHE A 129 -14.38 -4.53 15.24
C PHE A 129 -13.64 -5.46 14.27
N MET A 130 -12.59 -6.14 14.75
CA MET A 130 -11.81 -7.07 13.92
C MET A 130 -12.60 -8.32 13.52
N ASP A 131 -13.51 -8.81 14.39
CA ASP A 131 -14.39 -9.94 14.10
C ASP A 131 -15.50 -9.57 13.11
N ASP A 132 -15.97 -8.32 13.10
CA ASP A 132 -17.02 -7.81 12.21
C ASP A 132 -16.52 -7.53 10.78
N ILE A 133 -15.21 -7.56 10.52
CA ILE A 133 -14.66 -7.43 9.18
C ILE A 133 -15.16 -8.59 8.30
N ASP A 134 -15.54 -8.30 7.06
CA ASP A 134 -15.95 -9.33 6.09
C ASP A 134 -14.75 -10.12 5.56
N TRP A 135 -14.33 -11.09 6.35
CA TRP A 135 -13.21 -11.99 6.01
C TRP A 135 -13.57 -13.04 4.95
N ALA A 136 -14.85 -13.20 4.63
CA ALA A 136 -15.32 -14.29 3.79
C ALA A 136 -15.61 -13.89 2.34
N LYS A 137 -16.32 -12.78 2.13
CA LYS A 137 -16.81 -12.37 0.80
C LYS A 137 -15.88 -11.37 0.14
N ASN A 138 -15.33 -10.44 0.94
CA ASN A 138 -14.46 -9.40 0.43
C ASN A 138 -13.27 -9.12 1.37
N PRO A 139 -12.40 -10.13 1.60
CA PRO A 139 -11.30 -10.01 2.55
C PRO A 139 -10.30 -8.92 2.15
N TRP A 140 -10.05 -8.70 0.86
CA TRP A 140 -9.14 -7.66 0.38
C TRP A 140 -9.62 -6.27 0.82
N LEU A 141 -10.84 -5.89 0.49
CA LEU A 141 -11.42 -4.62 0.91
C LEU A 141 -11.61 -4.54 2.43
N GLY A 142 -12.02 -5.67 3.06
CA GLY A 142 -12.18 -5.78 4.52
C GLY A 142 -10.88 -5.51 5.29
N SER A 143 -9.74 -5.95 4.76
CA SER A 143 -8.44 -5.73 5.40
C SER A 143 -8.02 -4.24 5.45
N HIS A 144 -8.55 -3.40 4.56
CA HIS A 144 -8.37 -1.94 4.64
C HIS A 144 -8.90 -1.36 5.97
N LEU A 145 -9.96 -1.97 6.53
CA LEU A 145 -10.49 -1.55 7.83
C LEU A 145 -9.51 -1.91 8.96
N GLY A 146 -9.10 -3.17 9.04
CA GLY A 146 -8.27 -3.66 10.14
C GLY A 146 -6.84 -3.10 10.11
N ALA A 147 -6.14 -3.24 8.99
CA ALA A 147 -4.79 -2.73 8.82
C ALA A 147 -4.76 -1.19 8.83
N GLY A 148 -5.79 -0.55 8.26
CA GLY A 148 -5.96 0.90 8.30
C GLY A 148 -6.22 1.42 9.70
N LEU A 149 -6.96 0.69 10.55
CA LEU A 149 -7.16 1.06 11.95
C LEU A 149 -5.82 1.12 12.69
N TYR A 150 -5.00 0.06 12.58
CA TYR A 150 -3.67 0.04 13.20
C TYR A 150 -2.83 1.24 12.76
N ALA A 151 -2.68 1.43 11.47
CA ALA A 151 -1.86 2.49 10.92
C ALA A 151 -2.38 3.90 11.28
N SER A 152 -3.71 4.09 11.27
CA SER A 152 -4.32 5.37 11.66
C SER A 152 -4.07 5.68 13.13
N MET A 153 -4.28 4.72 14.02
CA MET A 153 -4.03 4.89 15.46
C MET A 153 -2.56 5.25 15.73
N LEU A 154 -1.63 4.52 15.10
CA LEU A 154 -0.20 4.73 15.26
C LEU A 154 0.24 6.09 14.69
N LEU A 155 -0.06 6.38 13.43
CA LEU A 155 0.45 7.56 12.72
C LEU A 155 -0.13 8.88 13.23
N THR A 156 -1.32 8.85 13.83
CA THR A 156 -1.93 10.02 14.50
C THR A 156 -1.55 10.15 15.97
N GLY A 157 -0.75 9.22 16.51
CA GLY A 157 -0.34 9.23 17.91
C GLY A 157 -1.49 8.91 18.87
N THR A 158 -2.46 8.10 18.45
CA THR A 158 -3.61 7.67 19.24
C THR A 158 -3.35 6.32 19.92
N SER A 159 -2.52 5.43 19.30
CA SER A 159 -2.18 4.12 19.88
C SER A 159 -1.27 4.24 21.11
N THR A 160 -1.28 3.18 21.93
CA THR A 160 -0.33 2.92 23.00
C THR A 160 0.29 1.54 22.77
N ASP A 161 1.46 1.25 23.36
CA ASP A 161 2.11 -0.07 23.26
C ASP A 161 1.15 -1.19 23.70
N ALA A 162 0.39 -0.97 24.78
CA ALA A 162 -0.59 -1.94 25.28
C ALA A 162 -1.74 -2.18 24.27
N TRP A 163 -2.17 -1.15 23.53
CA TRP A 163 -3.18 -1.30 22.49
C TRP A 163 -2.61 -2.05 21.28
N GLU A 164 -1.38 -1.74 20.89
CA GLU A 164 -0.70 -2.47 19.82
C GLU A 164 -0.54 -3.95 20.15
N ASP A 165 -0.23 -4.28 21.42
CA ASP A 165 -0.20 -5.67 21.91
C ASP A 165 -1.55 -6.37 21.77
N LEU A 166 -2.66 -5.68 22.04
CA LEU A 166 -4.00 -6.24 21.84
C LEU A 166 -4.29 -6.49 20.34
N TYR A 167 -3.92 -5.54 19.47
CA TYR A 167 -4.12 -5.67 18.02
C TYR A 167 -3.38 -6.90 17.46
N PHE A 168 -2.09 -7.03 17.76
CA PHE A 168 -1.31 -8.17 17.28
C PHE A 168 -1.72 -9.49 17.96
N SER A 169 -2.13 -9.46 19.23
CA SER A 169 -2.66 -10.65 19.91
C SER A 169 -3.92 -11.19 19.23
N TRP A 170 -4.81 -10.30 18.74
CA TRP A 170 -5.94 -10.74 17.93
C TRP A 170 -5.50 -11.39 16.63
N LEU A 171 -4.56 -10.76 15.91
CA LEU A 171 -4.02 -11.31 14.66
C LEU A 171 -3.33 -12.66 14.88
N ASP A 172 -2.47 -12.80 15.89
CA ASP A 172 -1.78 -14.04 16.21
C ASP A 172 -2.76 -15.18 16.51
N THR A 173 -3.83 -14.88 17.26
CA THR A 173 -4.85 -15.88 17.65
C THR A 173 -5.71 -16.33 16.46
N ASN A 174 -5.88 -15.47 15.46
CA ASN A 174 -6.75 -15.71 14.31
C ASN A 174 -5.99 -16.11 13.03
N ALA A 175 -4.67 -16.26 13.09
CA ALA A 175 -3.88 -16.83 12.00
C ALA A 175 -4.09 -18.34 11.91
N ASP A 176 -4.22 -18.83 10.70
CA ASP A 176 -4.42 -20.26 10.42
C ASP A 176 -3.06 -20.97 10.38
N PRO A 177 -2.81 -21.98 11.23
CA PRO A 177 -1.54 -22.69 11.26
C PRO A 177 -1.27 -23.56 10.03
N GLU A 178 -2.27 -23.85 9.20
CA GLU A 178 -2.10 -24.66 7.98
C GLU A 178 -1.72 -23.81 6.77
N THR A 179 -2.20 -22.57 6.70
CA THR A 179 -2.04 -21.70 5.53
C THR A 179 -1.27 -20.41 5.81
N GLY A 180 -1.15 -20.02 7.08
CA GLY A 180 -0.62 -18.71 7.48
C GLY A 180 -1.56 -17.53 7.17
N LEU A 181 -2.74 -17.77 6.59
CA LEU A 181 -3.74 -16.75 6.31
C LEU A 181 -4.58 -16.45 7.56
N TRP A 182 -5.35 -15.35 7.54
CA TRP A 182 -6.26 -15.03 8.65
C TRP A 182 -7.65 -15.60 8.42
N LYS A 183 -8.33 -15.99 9.52
CA LYS A 183 -9.70 -16.48 9.56
C LYS A 183 -9.94 -17.64 8.57
N ARG A 184 -8.98 -18.56 8.45
CA ARG A 184 -9.04 -19.76 7.60
C ARG A 184 -9.25 -19.45 6.10
N GLY A 185 -8.80 -18.31 5.65
CA GLY A 185 -8.72 -17.80 4.27
C GLY A 185 -9.49 -18.58 3.21
N PHE A 186 -8.85 -19.45 2.46
CA PHE A 186 -9.40 -20.14 1.27
C PHE A 186 -10.60 -21.05 1.51
N LEU A 187 -11.02 -21.26 2.73
CA LEU A 187 -12.25 -22.02 3.04
C LEU A 187 -13.54 -21.22 2.78
N HIS A 188 -13.43 -19.94 2.48
CA HIS A 188 -14.54 -19.05 2.13
C HIS A 188 -14.64 -18.87 0.61
N GLY A 189 -15.69 -18.21 0.13
CA GLY A 189 -16.02 -18.18 -1.30
C GLY A 189 -15.39 -17.06 -2.13
N ALA A 190 -14.55 -16.18 -1.56
CA ALA A 190 -13.89 -15.14 -2.33
C ALA A 190 -12.77 -15.70 -3.23
N PRO A 191 -12.37 -15.01 -4.31
CA PRO A 191 -11.19 -15.39 -5.08
C PRO A 191 -9.95 -15.53 -4.19
N ARG A 192 -9.12 -16.55 -4.44
CA ARG A 192 -7.92 -16.81 -3.61
C ARG A 192 -6.99 -15.63 -3.51
N PHE A 193 -6.82 -14.88 -4.60
CA PHE A 193 -5.99 -13.68 -4.61
C PHE A 193 -6.46 -12.65 -3.57
N HIS A 194 -7.76 -12.49 -3.33
CA HIS A 194 -8.28 -11.54 -2.33
C HIS A 194 -7.83 -11.86 -0.90
N TYR A 195 -7.59 -13.12 -0.57
CA TYR A 195 -7.02 -13.50 0.74
C TYR A 195 -5.54 -13.20 0.83
N LEU A 196 -4.80 -13.37 -0.27
CA LEU A 196 -3.38 -12.99 -0.33
C LEU A 196 -3.20 -11.48 -0.23
N ALA A 197 -4.00 -10.70 -0.97
CA ALA A 197 -3.99 -9.25 -0.91
C ALA A 197 -4.43 -8.72 0.48
N ALA A 198 -5.41 -9.36 1.13
CA ALA A 198 -5.76 -9.07 2.51
C ALA A 198 -4.58 -9.34 3.47
N THR A 199 -3.89 -10.44 3.26
CA THR A 199 -2.74 -10.86 4.07
C THR A 199 -1.58 -9.87 3.92
N PHE A 200 -1.34 -9.35 2.71
CA PHE A 200 -0.35 -8.30 2.48
C PHE A 200 -0.53 -7.11 3.43
N HIS A 201 -1.77 -6.64 3.64
CA HIS A 201 -2.05 -5.51 4.52
C HIS A 201 -1.67 -5.77 5.99
N TYR A 202 -1.81 -6.99 6.49
CA TYR A 202 -1.39 -7.31 7.84
C TYR A 202 0.11 -7.58 7.93
N VAL A 203 0.71 -8.17 6.89
CA VAL A 203 2.16 -8.41 6.85
C VAL A 203 2.93 -7.10 6.94
N PHE A 204 2.53 -6.02 6.27
CA PHE A 204 3.24 -4.75 6.41
C PHE A 204 3.06 -4.12 7.81
N ASN A 205 1.95 -4.39 8.52
CA ASN A 205 1.83 -3.98 9.92
C ASN A 205 2.85 -4.72 10.81
N TYR A 206 3.00 -6.05 10.64
CA TYR A 206 4.00 -6.85 11.34
C TYR A 206 5.43 -6.39 11.04
N GLU A 207 5.75 -6.12 9.77
CA GLU A 207 7.07 -5.63 9.34
C GLU A 207 7.39 -4.29 10.01
N HIS A 208 6.45 -3.34 10.00
CA HIS A 208 6.63 -2.04 10.62
C HIS A 208 6.81 -2.14 12.14
N ALA A 209 5.98 -2.94 12.79
CA ALA A 209 6.05 -3.18 14.24
C ALA A 209 7.24 -4.04 14.66
N LYS A 210 8.00 -4.62 13.70
CA LYS A 210 9.12 -5.54 13.92
C LYS A 210 8.71 -6.74 14.78
N ARG A 211 7.47 -7.22 14.60
CA ARG A 211 6.96 -8.39 15.30
C ARG A 211 7.19 -9.66 14.46
N ALA A 212 7.24 -10.79 15.14
CA ALA A 212 7.32 -12.10 14.47
C ALA A 212 6.00 -12.38 13.76
N LEU A 213 6.09 -12.72 12.46
CA LEU A 213 4.92 -13.14 11.68
C LEU A 213 4.53 -14.56 12.11
N PRO A 214 3.24 -14.83 12.40
CA PRO A 214 2.78 -16.20 12.65
C PRO A 214 2.86 -17.03 11.37
N TYR A 215 3.29 -18.30 11.50
CA TYR A 215 3.31 -19.31 10.43
C TYR A 215 3.92 -18.84 9.09
N PRO A 216 5.15 -18.24 9.09
CA PRO A 216 5.70 -17.66 7.87
C PRO A 216 6.07 -18.70 6.80
N LYS A 217 6.36 -19.96 7.19
CA LYS A 217 6.65 -21.04 6.24
C LYS A 217 5.38 -21.52 5.53
N GLU A 218 4.34 -21.71 6.28
CA GLU A 218 3.02 -22.12 5.79
C GLU A 218 2.44 -21.04 4.87
N LEU A 219 2.61 -19.77 5.24
CA LEU A 219 2.19 -18.65 4.40
C LEU A 219 2.99 -18.58 3.10
N LEU A 220 4.30 -18.81 3.15
CA LEU A 220 5.14 -18.85 1.96
C LEU A 220 4.71 -19.99 1.01
N ASP A 221 4.46 -21.19 1.56
CA ASP A 221 3.99 -22.34 0.79
C ASP A 221 2.63 -22.04 0.15
N THR A 222 1.72 -21.40 0.88
CA THR A 222 0.43 -20.95 0.39
C THR A 222 0.56 -19.96 -0.77
N CYS A 223 1.44 -18.97 -0.65
CA CYS A 223 1.70 -18.00 -1.74
C CYS A 223 2.24 -18.68 -3.00
N ILE A 224 3.23 -19.55 -2.85
CA ILE A 224 3.85 -20.25 -3.98
C ILE A 224 2.85 -21.20 -4.65
N GLN A 225 2.07 -21.94 -3.86
CA GLN A 225 1.04 -22.83 -4.39
C GLN A 225 -0.03 -22.04 -5.17
N ALA A 226 -0.54 -20.93 -4.60
CA ALA A 226 -1.54 -20.09 -5.26
C ALA A 226 -1.03 -19.52 -6.59
N TYR A 227 0.24 -19.12 -6.64
CA TYR A 227 0.88 -18.66 -7.88
C TYR A 227 0.94 -19.76 -8.94
N ARG A 228 1.43 -20.96 -8.58
CA ARG A 228 1.54 -22.11 -9.50
C ARG A 228 0.20 -22.62 -10.04
N GLU A 229 -0.83 -22.53 -9.23
CA GLU A 229 -2.20 -22.93 -9.62
C GLU A 229 -2.92 -21.85 -10.45
N GLY A 230 -2.28 -20.72 -10.74
CA GLY A 230 -2.89 -19.60 -11.46
C GLY A 230 -4.01 -18.93 -10.67
N ALA A 231 -4.02 -19.08 -9.35
CA ALA A 231 -4.99 -18.43 -8.47
C ALA A 231 -4.64 -16.98 -8.15
N CYS A 232 -3.49 -16.51 -8.61
CA CYS A 232 -3.10 -15.11 -8.64
C CYS A 232 -3.64 -14.41 -9.89
N ILE A 233 -3.59 -13.08 -9.91
CA ILE A 233 -3.91 -12.28 -11.09
C ILE A 233 -2.87 -12.55 -12.17
N ASP A 234 -3.29 -12.47 -13.43
CA ASP A 234 -2.38 -12.56 -14.59
C ASP A 234 -1.57 -11.26 -14.69
N PHE A 235 -0.43 -11.22 -14.02
CA PHE A 235 0.51 -10.09 -14.03
C PHE A 235 0.99 -9.68 -15.42
N ALA A 236 0.75 -10.51 -16.44
CA ALA A 236 1.05 -10.18 -17.83
C ALA A 236 -0.07 -9.40 -18.53
N LYS A 237 -1.24 -9.23 -17.90
CA LYS A 237 -2.41 -8.58 -18.50
C LYS A 237 -2.84 -7.31 -17.79
N GLU A 238 -2.67 -7.26 -16.48
CA GLU A 238 -3.10 -6.14 -15.64
C GLU A 238 -1.91 -5.61 -14.85
N VAL A 239 -1.85 -4.30 -14.63
CA VAL A 239 -0.84 -3.65 -13.80
C VAL A 239 -1.50 -2.79 -12.73
N GLY A 240 -0.90 -2.73 -11.56
CA GLY A 240 -1.40 -1.89 -10.47
C GLY A 240 -1.26 -2.52 -9.09
N TRP A 241 -2.32 -2.43 -8.29
CA TRP A 241 -2.32 -2.91 -6.91
C TRP A 241 -1.97 -4.39 -6.75
N PRO A 242 -2.46 -5.31 -7.60
CA PRO A 242 -2.08 -6.72 -7.46
C PRO A 242 -0.59 -7.00 -7.54
N ASP A 243 0.15 -6.21 -8.33
CA ASP A 243 1.61 -6.39 -8.46
C ASP A 243 2.33 -6.11 -7.15
N ILE A 244 2.00 -4.99 -6.48
CA ILE A 244 2.63 -4.65 -5.21
C ILE A 244 2.19 -5.59 -4.10
N ASP A 245 0.88 -5.90 -4.00
CA ASP A 245 0.33 -6.75 -2.96
C ASP A 245 1.04 -8.10 -2.93
N PHE A 246 1.18 -8.73 -4.09
CA PHE A 246 1.78 -10.07 -4.15
C PHE A 246 3.31 -10.05 -4.13
N ALA A 247 3.96 -9.13 -4.85
CA ALA A 247 5.42 -9.05 -4.85
C ALA A 247 5.98 -8.73 -3.45
N TYR A 248 5.35 -7.80 -2.73
CA TYR A 248 5.74 -7.49 -1.36
C TYR A 248 5.49 -8.66 -0.42
N LEU A 249 4.27 -9.24 -0.46
CA LEU A 249 3.91 -10.39 0.36
C LEU A 249 4.92 -11.52 0.18
N LEU A 250 5.17 -11.93 -1.06
CA LEU A 250 6.08 -13.04 -1.37
C LEU A 250 7.52 -12.74 -0.91
N ALA A 251 8.03 -11.53 -1.20
CA ALA A 251 9.40 -11.14 -0.84
C ALA A 251 9.60 -11.06 0.68
N ARG A 252 8.64 -10.48 1.42
CA ARG A 252 8.77 -10.32 2.88
C ARG A 252 8.56 -11.62 3.62
N VAL A 253 7.57 -12.41 3.22
CA VAL A 253 7.31 -13.72 3.83
C VAL A 253 8.47 -14.68 3.60
N GLN A 254 9.08 -14.67 2.40
CA GLN A 254 10.29 -15.47 2.14
C GLN A 254 11.44 -15.12 3.10
N ARG A 255 11.69 -13.83 3.34
CA ARG A 255 12.72 -13.38 4.30
C ARG A 255 12.44 -13.86 5.73
N ARG A 256 11.16 -13.87 6.14
CA ARG A 256 10.72 -14.36 7.46
C ARG A 256 10.79 -15.88 7.59
N ALA A 257 10.42 -16.60 6.53
CA ALA A 257 10.46 -18.05 6.48
C ALA A 257 11.90 -18.60 6.40
N GLY A 258 12.81 -17.87 5.76
CA GLY A 258 14.22 -18.25 5.59
C GLY A 258 14.43 -19.51 4.72
N THR A 259 13.47 -19.84 3.84
CA THR A 259 13.47 -21.02 2.98
C THR A 259 12.96 -20.71 1.58
N ARG A 260 13.06 -21.66 0.63
CA ARG A 260 12.53 -21.59 -0.76
C ARG A 260 13.03 -20.36 -1.55
N PHE A 261 14.23 -19.92 -1.29
CA PHE A 261 14.80 -18.71 -1.89
C PHE A 261 14.80 -18.76 -3.42
N ASP A 262 15.36 -19.79 -4.04
CA ASP A 262 15.51 -19.88 -5.50
C ASP A 262 14.17 -19.87 -6.22
N GLU A 263 13.18 -20.56 -5.67
CA GLU A 263 11.83 -20.62 -6.22
C GLU A 263 11.12 -19.26 -6.12
N THR A 264 11.23 -18.61 -4.97
CA THR A 264 10.69 -17.25 -4.77
C THR A 264 11.36 -16.25 -5.72
N GLN A 265 12.68 -16.33 -5.89
CA GLN A 265 13.41 -15.50 -6.84
C GLN A 265 12.94 -15.71 -8.29
N THR A 266 12.61 -16.95 -8.66
CA THR A 266 12.05 -17.25 -9.99
C THR A 266 10.71 -16.59 -10.19
N ILE A 267 9.79 -16.75 -9.24
CA ILE A 267 8.44 -16.13 -9.29
C ILE A 267 8.55 -14.60 -9.33
N LEU A 268 9.40 -13.99 -8.50
CA LEU A 268 9.57 -12.54 -8.50
C LEU A 268 10.12 -12.01 -9.83
N ARG A 269 11.01 -12.77 -10.53
CA ARG A 269 11.46 -12.40 -11.88
C ARG A 269 10.34 -12.49 -12.89
N GLU A 270 9.51 -13.52 -12.85
CA GLU A 270 8.35 -13.67 -13.73
C GLU A 270 7.35 -12.51 -13.55
N ILE A 271 7.09 -12.10 -12.31
CA ILE A 271 6.28 -10.91 -12.00
C ILE A 271 6.94 -9.65 -12.55
N ALA A 272 8.24 -9.46 -12.32
CA ALA A 272 8.99 -8.30 -12.83
C ALA A 272 8.95 -8.22 -14.34
N ASP A 273 9.16 -9.34 -15.05
CA ASP A 273 9.13 -9.42 -16.51
C ASP A 273 7.73 -9.10 -17.05
N GLY A 274 6.69 -9.64 -16.44
CA GLY A 274 5.30 -9.37 -16.78
C GLY A 274 4.97 -7.88 -16.63
N LEU A 275 5.17 -7.31 -15.43
CA LEU A 275 4.93 -5.90 -15.14
C LEU A 275 5.72 -4.98 -16.09
N ILE A 276 7.03 -5.16 -16.21
CA ILE A 276 7.88 -4.31 -17.04
C ILE A 276 7.49 -4.41 -18.52
N SER A 277 7.18 -5.61 -19.01
CA SER A 277 6.72 -5.82 -20.37
C SER A 277 5.43 -5.05 -20.68
N GLN A 278 4.51 -4.96 -19.71
CA GLN A 278 3.30 -4.15 -19.84
C GLN A 278 3.64 -2.65 -19.88
N LEU A 279 4.45 -2.18 -18.94
CA LEU A 279 4.83 -0.77 -18.85
C LEU A 279 5.54 -0.26 -20.11
N LEU A 280 6.40 -1.09 -20.71
CA LEU A 280 7.12 -0.73 -21.94
C LEU A 280 6.22 -0.67 -23.19
N ARG A 281 5.02 -1.26 -23.13
CA ARG A 281 4.02 -1.20 -24.21
C ARG A 281 3.04 -0.04 -24.05
N MET A 282 2.95 0.56 -22.86
CA MET A 282 2.04 1.68 -22.60
C MET A 282 2.60 2.97 -23.18
N ASP A 283 1.73 3.77 -23.79
CA ASP A 283 2.01 5.18 -24.01
C ASP A 283 1.91 5.89 -22.66
N THR A 284 3.07 6.26 -22.12
CA THR A 284 3.18 6.85 -20.77
C THR A 284 2.39 8.16 -20.61
N MET A 285 2.15 8.87 -21.71
CA MET A 285 1.46 10.17 -21.68
C MET A 285 -0.03 10.07 -21.95
N ALA A 286 -0.48 9.01 -22.64
CA ALA A 286 -1.87 8.80 -23.02
C ALA A 286 -2.56 7.70 -22.19
N SER A 287 -1.82 6.80 -21.52
CA SER A 287 -2.40 5.71 -20.73
C SER A 287 -3.23 6.23 -19.57
N GLU A 288 -4.51 5.88 -19.50
CA GLU A 288 -5.37 6.17 -18.36
C GLU A 288 -4.84 5.52 -17.06
N THR A 289 -4.31 4.31 -17.15
CA THR A 289 -3.71 3.57 -16.03
C THR A 289 -2.57 4.35 -15.39
N LEU A 290 -1.65 4.88 -16.19
CA LEU A 290 -0.51 5.65 -15.70
C LEU A 290 -0.87 7.09 -15.32
N ASN A 291 -1.98 7.63 -15.81
CA ASN A 291 -2.53 8.95 -15.47
C ASN A 291 -3.61 8.89 -14.35
N ASP A 292 -3.78 7.75 -13.66
CA ASP A 292 -4.34 7.68 -12.32
C ASP A 292 -3.19 7.60 -11.31
N LEU A 293 -2.94 8.67 -10.55
CA LEU A 293 -1.84 8.69 -9.57
C LEU A 293 -1.94 7.56 -8.55
N ASN A 294 -3.13 7.06 -8.25
CA ASN A 294 -3.29 5.96 -7.30
C ASN A 294 -2.76 4.64 -7.87
N THR A 295 -3.05 4.37 -9.14
CA THR A 295 -2.52 3.18 -9.83
C THR A 295 -1.03 3.33 -10.13
N LEU A 296 -0.57 4.52 -10.54
CA LEU A 296 0.86 4.80 -10.76
C LEU A 296 1.67 4.61 -9.47
N PHE A 297 1.12 5.01 -8.32
CA PHE A 297 1.76 4.77 -7.02
C PHE A 297 1.95 3.26 -6.74
N ALA A 298 0.91 2.45 -6.95
CA ALA A 298 1.02 1.00 -6.80
C ALA A 298 2.13 0.41 -7.69
N ILE A 299 2.18 0.84 -8.96
CA ILE A 299 3.19 0.39 -9.93
C ILE A 299 4.62 0.73 -9.46
N VAL A 300 4.87 1.97 -9.06
CA VAL A 300 6.24 2.36 -8.64
C VAL A 300 6.65 1.68 -7.33
N CYS A 301 5.69 1.41 -6.43
CA CYS A 301 5.94 0.62 -5.23
C CYS A 301 6.27 -0.84 -5.56
N ALA A 302 5.56 -1.47 -6.52
CA ALA A 302 5.87 -2.81 -6.98
C ALA A 302 7.30 -2.87 -7.57
N LEU A 303 7.67 -1.89 -8.42
CA LEU A 303 9.01 -1.78 -8.98
C LEU A 303 10.09 -1.60 -7.88
N ALA A 304 9.79 -0.83 -6.83
CA ALA A 304 10.70 -0.65 -5.70
C ALA A 304 10.92 -1.96 -4.94
N VAL A 305 9.87 -2.71 -4.66
CA VAL A 305 9.94 -4.03 -4.01
C VAL A 305 10.72 -5.02 -4.87
N LEU A 306 10.44 -5.08 -6.16
CA LEU A 306 11.12 -5.98 -7.10
C LEU A 306 12.60 -5.60 -7.27
N GLN A 307 12.94 -4.31 -7.27
CA GLN A 307 14.34 -3.87 -7.31
C GLN A 307 15.12 -4.28 -6.06
N ASP A 308 14.49 -4.17 -4.88
CA ASP A 308 15.08 -4.59 -3.60
C ASP A 308 15.22 -6.12 -3.49
N ALA A 309 14.22 -6.86 -3.95
CA ALA A 309 14.20 -8.33 -3.89
C ALA A 309 15.07 -9.00 -4.96
N LEU A 310 15.36 -8.33 -6.08
CA LEU A 310 16.10 -8.82 -7.25
C LEU A 310 17.32 -7.93 -7.56
N PRO A 311 18.36 -7.93 -6.73
CA PRO A 311 19.52 -7.05 -6.92
C PRO A 311 20.13 -7.15 -8.33
N GLY A 312 20.29 -5.99 -9.00
CA GLY A 312 20.83 -5.92 -10.35
C GLY A 312 19.87 -6.27 -11.48
N TYR A 313 18.64 -6.67 -11.20
CA TYR A 313 17.65 -7.03 -12.22
C TYR A 313 16.96 -5.81 -12.84
N ILE A 314 16.68 -4.79 -12.04
CA ILE A 314 16.05 -3.52 -12.45
C ILE A 314 17.04 -2.38 -12.24
N ARG A 315 17.33 -1.62 -13.31
CA ARG A 315 18.21 -0.46 -13.29
C ARG A 315 17.41 0.84 -13.35
N THR A 316 17.64 1.73 -12.39
CA THR A 316 17.11 3.10 -12.31
C THR A 316 18.26 4.09 -12.11
N SER A 317 17.99 5.39 -12.22
CA SER A 317 19.05 6.43 -12.02
C SER A 317 19.48 6.53 -10.56
N LYS A 318 18.52 6.40 -9.65
CA LYS A 318 18.70 6.26 -8.18
C LYS A 318 17.96 5.02 -7.73
N PRO A 319 18.36 4.33 -6.66
CA PRO A 319 17.57 3.25 -6.08
C PRO A 319 16.16 3.75 -5.70
N LEU A 320 15.16 2.94 -6.01
CA LEU A 320 13.78 3.24 -5.57
C LEU A 320 13.65 3.02 -4.06
N LYS A 321 12.87 3.86 -3.40
CA LYS A 321 12.68 3.81 -1.95
C LYS A 321 11.42 3.02 -1.59
N LEU A 322 11.53 2.21 -0.55
CA LEU A 322 10.43 1.41 -0.03
C LEU A 322 9.62 2.23 0.98
N VAL A 323 8.43 2.66 0.62
CA VAL A 323 7.56 3.46 1.51
C VAL A 323 7.17 2.67 2.77
N LEU A 324 6.94 1.36 2.63
CA LEU A 324 6.54 0.50 3.74
C LEU A 324 7.64 0.24 4.79
N ASP A 325 8.89 0.60 4.50
CA ASP A 325 9.96 0.58 5.50
C ASP A 325 9.84 1.74 6.51
N LEU A 326 9.11 2.80 6.15
CA LEU A 326 8.91 3.97 7.01
C LEU A 326 7.51 4.07 7.62
N ARG A 327 6.52 3.45 7.00
CA ARG A 327 5.11 3.59 7.42
C ARG A 327 4.36 2.25 7.36
N PRO A 328 3.37 2.02 8.25
CA PRO A 328 2.66 0.75 8.37
C PRO A 328 1.46 0.63 7.41
N PHE A 329 1.41 1.35 6.29
CA PHE A 329 0.27 1.34 5.38
C PHE A 329 0.66 1.78 3.97
N LEU A 330 -0.01 1.21 2.97
CA LEU A 330 0.15 1.55 1.57
C LEU A 330 -1.16 2.10 0.97
#